data_5b19032128894031b3c53c34fc7d431f
#
_entry.id   5b19032128894031b3c53c34fc7d431f
#
_cell.length_a   1.000
_cell.length_b   1.000
_cell.length_c   1.000
_cell.angle_alpha   90.00
_cell.angle_beta   90.00
_cell.angle_gamma   90.00
#
_symmetry.space_group_name_H-M   'P 1'
#
loop_
_entity.id
_entity.type
_entity.pdbx_description
1 polymer ?
#
loop_
_entity_poly.entity_id
_entity_poly.type
_entity_poly.pdbx_seq_one_letter_code
_entity_poly.pdbx_strand_id
1 'polypeptide(L)'
;YEMTSSLVGSEMCIRDRLDTMPMFIRNLNDDEATIVMVDSNIQREDILPSERARAYSMRYYAMKHQGIKGNGSSLELMSEETGENQKKIQRYIRLARLNDGLLDLLDANKLGLVQGVDISFLNEQEQQWVLDAMFDMNIFPNTQQSARLKAFSRENTLDQNGVRDILMPDLAANKSRKVTFKADKLDEYFDEKYTEEMITDIIVDLLNEWKKRG
;
A
#
# COMPACT_ATOMS: atom_id res chain seq x y z
N TYR A 1 -18.91 25.75 -14.13
CA TYR A 1 -17.46 25.56 -14.11
C TYR A 1 -17.01 25.14 -15.51
N GLU A 2 -16.26 26.00 -16.19
CA GLU A 2 -15.63 25.65 -17.47
C GLU A 2 -14.32 24.93 -17.15
N MET A 3 -14.29 23.61 -17.31
CA MET A 3 -13.05 22.85 -17.18
C MET A 3 -12.42 22.67 -18.56
N THR A 4 -11.22 23.19 -18.71
CA THR A 4 -10.38 22.91 -19.88
C THR A 4 -9.83 21.51 -19.83
N SER A 5 -10.16 20.69 -20.83
CA SER A 5 -9.61 19.36 -21.00
C SER A 5 -8.14 19.46 -21.37
N SER A 6 -7.27 18.97 -20.48
CA SER A 6 -5.83 18.82 -20.66
C SER A 6 -4.96 20.00 -20.23
N LEU A 7 -4.58 19.99 -18.96
CA LEU A 7 -3.50 20.84 -18.41
C LEU A 7 -2.16 20.66 -19.15
N VAL A 8 -1.86 19.45 -19.62
CA VAL A 8 -0.60 19.16 -20.36
C VAL A 8 -0.52 19.89 -21.71
N GLY A 9 -1.64 20.02 -22.41
CA GLY A 9 -1.70 20.79 -23.65
C GLY A 9 -1.55 22.29 -23.41
N SER A 10 -2.07 22.83 -22.32
CA SER A 10 -2.01 24.26 -22.00
C SER A 10 -0.60 24.71 -21.62
N GLU A 11 0.14 23.94 -20.83
CA GLU A 11 1.54 24.26 -20.48
C GLU A 11 2.45 24.24 -21.70
N MET A 12 2.27 23.30 -22.61
CA MET A 12 3.02 23.23 -23.86
C MET A 12 2.70 24.44 -24.76
N CYS A 13 1.43 24.82 -24.89
CA CYS A 13 1.02 25.99 -25.67
C CYS A 13 1.55 27.30 -25.07
N ILE A 14 1.56 27.44 -23.73
CA ILE A 14 2.15 28.63 -23.07
C ILE A 14 3.66 28.68 -23.30
N ARG A 15 4.36 27.56 -23.24
CA ARG A 15 5.81 27.49 -23.48
C ARG A 15 6.15 27.83 -24.92
N ASP A 16 5.33 27.41 -25.88
CA ASP A 16 5.52 27.64 -27.31
C ASP A 16 4.98 29.02 -27.76
N ARG A 17 4.50 29.86 -26.83
CA ARG A 17 3.98 31.21 -27.04
C ARG A 17 2.87 31.28 -28.11
N LEU A 18 1.96 30.33 -28.08
CA LEU A 18 0.78 30.34 -28.94
C LEU A 18 -0.28 31.31 -28.38
N ASP A 19 -0.80 32.19 -29.23
CA ASP A 19 -1.82 33.19 -28.87
C ASP A 19 -3.20 32.55 -28.63
N THR A 20 -3.45 31.36 -29.17
CA THR A 20 -4.72 30.63 -29.05
C THR A 20 -4.49 29.14 -28.86
N MET A 21 -5.38 28.52 -28.11
CA MET A 21 -5.37 27.06 -27.86
C MET A 21 -6.73 26.48 -28.25
N PRO A 22 -6.78 25.37 -29.01
CA PRO A 22 -8.03 24.66 -29.24
C PRO A 22 -8.55 24.05 -27.94
N MET A 23 -9.81 24.29 -27.60
CA MET A 23 -10.46 23.75 -26.40
C MET A 23 -11.85 23.20 -26.72
N PHE A 24 -12.24 22.18 -25.96
CA PHE A 24 -13.61 21.69 -25.96
C PHE A 24 -14.32 22.16 -24.69
N ILE A 25 -15.39 22.96 -24.87
CA ILE A 25 -16.25 23.39 -23.75
C ILE A 25 -17.36 22.36 -23.61
N ARG A 26 -17.51 21.80 -22.38
CA ARG A 26 -18.58 20.86 -22.04
C ARG A 26 -19.34 21.40 -20.84
N ASN A 27 -20.69 21.31 -20.90
CA ASN A 27 -21.53 21.58 -19.74
C ASN A 27 -21.60 20.34 -18.88
N LEU A 28 -20.83 20.33 -17.81
CA LEU A 28 -20.75 19.24 -16.84
C LEU A 28 -21.16 19.77 -15.47
N ASN A 29 -21.81 18.94 -14.66
CA ASN A 29 -21.95 19.22 -13.25
C ASN A 29 -20.62 18.93 -12.52
N ASP A 30 -20.51 19.31 -11.23
CA ASP A 30 -19.25 19.19 -10.47
C ASP A 30 -18.76 17.73 -10.36
N ASP A 31 -19.66 16.76 -10.22
CA ASP A 31 -19.31 15.34 -10.14
C ASP A 31 -18.84 14.81 -11.52
N GLU A 32 -19.54 15.15 -12.59
CA GLU A 32 -19.14 14.80 -13.97
C GLU A 32 -17.79 15.40 -14.31
N ALA A 33 -17.57 16.67 -13.95
CA ALA A 33 -16.30 17.35 -14.15
C ALA A 33 -15.17 16.65 -13.37
N THR A 34 -15.44 16.26 -12.12
CA THR A 34 -14.50 15.50 -11.29
C THR A 34 -14.13 14.17 -11.94
N ILE A 35 -15.10 13.40 -12.44
CA ILE A 35 -14.86 12.11 -13.10
C ILE A 35 -13.97 12.30 -14.33
N VAL A 36 -14.31 13.25 -15.22
CA VAL A 36 -13.51 13.50 -16.43
C VAL A 36 -12.09 13.95 -16.09
N MET A 37 -11.91 14.80 -15.08
CA MET A 37 -10.60 15.23 -14.62
C MET A 37 -9.77 14.06 -14.10
N VAL A 38 -10.37 13.22 -13.27
CA VAL A 38 -9.70 12.05 -12.68
C VAL A 38 -9.31 11.04 -13.76
N ASP A 39 -10.21 10.77 -14.72
CA ASP A 39 -9.94 9.81 -15.80
C ASP A 39 -8.76 10.25 -16.67
N SER A 40 -8.65 11.54 -16.98
CA SER A 40 -7.52 12.06 -17.75
C SER A 40 -6.19 12.00 -16.98
N ASN A 41 -6.23 12.05 -15.65
CA ASN A 41 -5.03 11.98 -14.81
C ASN A 41 -4.60 10.54 -14.51
N ILE A 42 -5.54 9.60 -14.31
CA ILE A 42 -5.24 8.18 -14.03
C ILE A 42 -4.53 7.49 -15.20
N GLN A 43 -4.75 7.97 -16.43
CA GLN A 43 -4.12 7.42 -17.64
C GLN A 43 -2.64 7.79 -17.81
N ARG A 44 -2.07 8.62 -16.92
CA ARG A 44 -0.64 8.94 -16.94
C ARG A 44 0.17 7.74 -16.46
N GLU A 45 1.29 7.45 -17.14
CA GLU A 45 2.14 6.28 -16.83
C GLU A 45 2.83 6.39 -15.46
N ASP A 46 3.22 7.60 -15.05
CA ASP A 46 4.01 7.86 -13.83
C ASP A 46 3.19 8.49 -12.69
N ILE A 47 1.99 7.97 -12.40
CA ILE A 47 1.18 8.47 -11.29
C ILE A 47 1.67 7.91 -9.95
N LEU A 48 1.91 8.78 -8.96
CA LEU A 48 2.30 8.38 -7.62
C LEU A 48 1.19 7.61 -6.90
N PRO A 49 1.54 6.69 -5.98
CA PRO A 49 0.56 5.97 -5.17
C PRO A 49 -0.43 6.87 -4.42
N SER A 50 0.03 8.00 -3.87
CA SER A 50 -0.82 9.00 -3.20
C SER A 50 -1.78 9.68 -4.16
N GLU A 51 -1.31 10.08 -5.34
CA GLU A 51 -2.14 10.69 -6.38
C GLU A 51 -3.22 9.72 -6.86
N ARG A 52 -2.83 8.44 -7.11
CA ARG A 52 -3.76 7.38 -7.49
C ARG A 52 -4.81 7.13 -6.41
N ALA A 53 -4.40 7.16 -5.13
CA ALA A 53 -5.32 7.00 -4.00
C ALA A 53 -6.37 8.13 -3.96
N ARG A 54 -5.92 9.38 -4.07
CA ARG A 54 -6.80 10.56 -4.12
C ARG A 54 -7.72 10.52 -5.33
N ALA A 55 -7.19 10.21 -6.52
CA ALA A 55 -7.94 10.11 -7.76
C ALA A 55 -9.08 9.08 -7.68
N TYR A 56 -8.78 7.85 -7.24
CA TYR A 56 -9.82 6.82 -7.07
C TYR A 56 -10.83 7.18 -5.97
N SER A 57 -10.40 7.83 -4.89
CA SER A 57 -11.29 8.29 -3.84
C SER A 57 -12.25 9.35 -4.37
N MET A 58 -11.75 10.38 -5.05
CA MET A 58 -12.57 11.46 -5.64
C MET A 58 -13.59 10.89 -6.63
N ARG A 59 -13.14 10.03 -7.54
CA ARG A 59 -14.02 9.39 -8.53
C ARG A 59 -15.12 8.55 -7.88
N TYR A 60 -14.75 7.73 -6.89
CA TYR A 60 -15.71 6.89 -6.18
C TYR A 60 -16.80 7.71 -5.50
N TYR A 61 -16.44 8.80 -4.85
CA TYR A 61 -17.41 9.67 -4.18
C TYR A 61 -18.27 10.45 -5.18
N ALA A 62 -17.70 10.96 -6.27
CA ALA A 62 -18.46 11.61 -7.33
C ALA A 62 -19.50 10.66 -7.93
N MET A 63 -19.13 9.43 -8.29
CA MET A 63 -20.05 8.41 -8.79
C MET A 63 -21.15 8.08 -7.77
N LYS A 64 -20.80 8.02 -6.49
CA LYS A 64 -21.76 7.76 -5.41
C LYS A 64 -22.76 8.90 -5.23
N HIS A 65 -22.33 10.16 -5.34
CA HIS A 65 -23.19 11.35 -5.25
C HIS A 65 -24.18 11.41 -6.41
N GLN A 66 -23.76 11.09 -7.61
CA GLN A 66 -24.66 11.08 -8.78
C GLN A 66 -25.75 10.01 -8.69
N GLY A 67 -25.68 9.11 -7.70
CA GLY A 67 -26.66 8.04 -7.55
C GLY A 67 -26.70 7.14 -8.76
N ILE A 68 -25.54 6.94 -9.43
CA ILE A 68 -25.41 6.03 -10.57
C ILE A 68 -25.77 4.63 -10.08
N LYS A 69 -27.05 4.35 -10.11
CA LYS A 69 -27.67 3.04 -9.96
C LYS A 69 -27.69 2.37 -11.33
N GLY A 70 -26.48 2.18 -11.91
CA GLY A 70 -26.34 1.25 -13.00
C GLY A 70 -26.46 -0.20 -12.47
N ASN A 71 -26.52 -1.17 -13.35
CA ASN A 71 -26.48 -2.61 -13.02
C ASN A 71 -25.08 -3.02 -12.50
N GLY A 72 -24.62 -2.43 -11.37
CA GLY A 72 -23.33 -2.69 -10.76
C GLY A 72 -23.00 -1.71 -9.63
N SER A 73 -22.08 -2.08 -8.75
CA SER A 73 -21.58 -1.16 -7.74
C SER A 73 -20.60 -0.16 -8.40
N SER A 74 -20.45 1.05 -7.83
CA SER A 74 -19.46 2.03 -8.32
C SER A 74 -18.05 1.41 -8.46
N LEU A 75 -17.71 0.42 -7.65
CA LEU A 75 -16.44 -0.30 -7.73
C LEU A 75 -16.36 -1.24 -8.94
N GLU A 76 -17.48 -1.87 -9.35
CA GLU A 76 -17.55 -2.69 -10.56
C GLU A 76 -17.33 -1.86 -11.80
N LEU A 77 -18.05 -0.73 -11.91
CA LEU A 77 -17.89 0.19 -13.03
C LEU A 77 -16.45 0.72 -13.12
N MET A 78 -15.87 1.14 -11.99
CA MET A 78 -14.46 1.57 -11.96
C MET A 78 -13.50 0.44 -12.38
N SER A 79 -13.77 -0.79 -12.00
CA SER A 79 -12.97 -1.97 -12.34
C SER A 79 -13.04 -2.29 -13.85
N GLU A 80 -14.23 -2.21 -14.44
CA GLU A 80 -14.43 -2.42 -15.87
C GLU A 80 -13.73 -1.37 -16.74
N GLU A 81 -13.82 -0.10 -16.33
CA GLU A 81 -13.25 1.02 -17.08
C GLU A 81 -11.72 1.14 -16.94
N THR A 82 -11.19 0.84 -15.77
CA THR A 82 -9.73 0.92 -15.53
C THR A 82 -8.99 -0.38 -15.83
N GLY A 83 -9.70 -1.50 -15.96
CA GLY A 83 -9.12 -2.83 -16.07
C GLY A 83 -8.45 -3.33 -14.76
N GLU A 84 -8.58 -2.58 -13.67
CA GLU A 84 -8.00 -2.94 -12.38
C GLU A 84 -8.99 -3.75 -11.50
N ASN A 85 -8.46 -4.67 -10.70
CA ASN A 85 -9.29 -5.46 -9.78
C ASN A 85 -9.95 -4.56 -8.71
N GLN A 86 -11.24 -4.78 -8.43
CA GLN A 86 -12.02 -4.04 -7.42
C GLN A 86 -11.32 -3.97 -6.05
N LYS A 87 -10.68 -5.07 -5.62
CA LYS A 87 -9.93 -5.10 -4.34
C LYS A 87 -8.74 -4.13 -4.36
N LYS A 88 -8.08 -3.97 -5.51
CA LYS A 88 -6.97 -3.03 -5.68
C LYS A 88 -7.49 -1.58 -5.62
N ILE A 89 -8.57 -1.27 -6.34
CA ILE A 89 -9.22 0.05 -6.31
C ILE A 89 -9.65 0.40 -4.89
N GLN A 90 -10.30 -0.53 -4.19
CA GLN A 90 -10.74 -0.33 -2.81
C GLN A 90 -9.58 -0.05 -1.84
N ARG A 91 -8.42 -0.69 -2.04
CA ARG A 91 -7.20 -0.41 -1.27
C ARG A 91 -6.72 1.03 -1.50
N TYR A 92 -6.68 1.49 -2.75
CA TYR A 92 -6.28 2.87 -3.05
C TYR A 92 -7.27 3.89 -2.48
N ILE A 93 -8.60 3.67 -2.60
CA ILE A 93 -9.60 4.54 -1.97
C ILE A 93 -9.37 4.61 -0.45
N ARG A 94 -8.97 3.50 0.14
CA ARG A 94 -8.68 3.47 1.58
C ARG A 94 -7.42 4.26 1.94
N LEU A 95 -6.35 4.15 1.12
CA LEU A 95 -5.10 4.90 1.31
C LEU A 95 -5.29 6.41 1.30
N ALA A 96 -6.29 6.94 0.59
CA ALA A 96 -6.61 8.36 0.60
C ALA A 96 -7.02 8.92 1.99
N ARG A 97 -7.20 8.04 2.99
CA ARG A 97 -7.47 8.42 4.39
C ARG A 97 -6.22 8.58 5.25
N LEU A 98 -5.06 8.30 4.69
CA LEU A 98 -3.79 8.55 5.37
C LEU A 98 -3.52 10.05 5.44
N ASN A 99 -2.83 10.48 6.50
CA ASN A 99 -2.30 11.83 6.57
C ASN A 99 -1.20 12.04 5.52
N ASP A 100 -0.92 13.30 5.18
CA ASP A 100 0.01 13.64 4.11
C ASP A 100 1.42 13.08 4.34
N GLY A 101 1.92 13.09 5.58
CA GLY A 101 3.25 12.54 5.90
C GLY A 101 3.37 11.03 5.65
N LEU A 102 2.30 10.25 5.88
CA LEU A 102 2.26 8.82 5.58
C LEU A 102 2.12 8.56 4.07
N LEU A 103 1.41 9.44 3.35
CA LEU A 103 1.35 9.40 1.89
C LEU A 103 2.70 9.69 1.26
N ASP A 104 3.46 10.67 1.77
CA ASP A 104 4.82 10.96 1.31
C ASP A 104 5.77 9.76 1.52
N LEU A 105 5.64 9.05 2.65
CA LEU A 105 6.40 7.83 2.89
C LEU A 105 6.02 6.68 1.94
N LEU A 106 4.75 6.61 1.55
CA LEU A 106 4.25 5.66 0.57
C LEU A 106 4.84 5.95 -0.82
N ASP A 107 4.86 7.22 -1.25
CA ASP A 107 5.42 7.66 -2.52
C ASP A 107 6.94 7.47 -2.58
N ALA A 108 7.61 7.65 -1.43
CA ALA A 108 9.04 7.37 -1.28
C ALA A 108 9.38 5.86 -1.20
N ASN A 109 8.39 4.96 -1.33
CA ASN A 109 8.52 3.51 -1.16
C ASN A 109 9.10 3.07 0.20
N LYS A 110 9.04 3.93 1.23
CA LYS A 110 9.42 3.61 2.60
C LYS A 110 8.31 2.91 3.37
N LEU A 111 7.06 3.18 3.01
CA LEU A 111 5.88 2.50 3.52
C LEU A 111 5.27 1.64 2.41
N GLY A 112 5.04 0.36 2.66
CA GLY A 112 4.39 -0.52 1.69
C GLY A 112 2.87 -0.29 1.60
N LEU A 113 2.27 -0.61 0.44
CA LEU A 113 0.83 -0.46 0.22
C LEU A 113 -0.04 -1.21 1.25
N VAL A 114 0.37 -2.42 1.65
CA VAL A 114 -0.38 -3.23 2.62
C VAL A 114 -0.36 -2.57 3.99
N GLN A 115 0.81 -2.11 4.43
CA GLN A 115 1.00 -1.41 5.69
C GLN A 115 0.21 -0.09 5.71
N GLY A 116 0.27 0.68 4.60
CA GLY A 116 -0.51 1.89 4.44
C GLY A 116 -2.02 1.64 4.57
N VAL A 117 -2.54 0.58 3.93
CA VAL A 117 -3.96 0.20 4.07
C VAL A 117 -4.31 -0.13 5.52
N ASP A 118 -3.47 -0.88 6.24
CA ASP A 118 -3.74 -1.19 7.64
C ASP A 118 -3.73 0.06 8.52
N ILE A 119 -2.75 0.95 8.35
CA ILE A 119 -2.63 2.22 9.08
C ILE A 119 -3.80 3.16 8.75
N SER A 120 -4.35 3.13 7.54
CA SER A 120 -5.52 3.95 7.17
C SER A 120 -6.81 3.63 7.96
N PHE A 121 -6.82 2.55 8.74
CA PHE A 121 -7.92 2.24 9.66
C PHE A 121 -7.80 2.96 11.01
N LEU A 122 -6.63 3.46 11.34
CA LEU A 122 -6.36 4.25 12.53
C LEU A 122 -7.02 5.63 12.42
N ASN A 123 -7.36 6.23 13.55
CA ASN A 123 -7.83 7.60 13.58
C ASN A 123 -6.65 8.59 13.30
N GLU A 124 -6.97 9.85 13.08
CA GLU A 124 -5.98 10.86 12.70
C GLU A 124 -4.87 11.04 13.75
N GLN A 125 -5.23 11.02 15.04
CA GLN A 125 -4.27 11.13 16.15
C GLN A 125 -3.35 9.90 16.22
N GLU A 126 -3.89 8.70 16.06
CA GLU A 126 -3.12 7.46 16.05
C GLU A 126 -2.17 7.40 14.84
N GLN A 127 -2.61 7.86 13.66
CA GLN A 127 -1.75 7.98 12.49
C GLN A 127 -0.58 8.93 12.74
N GLN A 128 -0.83 10.05 13.46
CA GLN A 128 0.24 10.97 13.84
C GLN A 128 1.24 10.30 14.78
N TRP A 129 0.80 9.55 15.79
CA TRP A 129 1.70 8.80 16.69
C TRP A 129 2.56 7.78 15.93
N VAL A 130 1.97 7.11 14.94
CA VAL A 130 2.71 6.16 14.08
C VAL A 130 3.77 6.90 13.26
N LEU A 131 3.41 8.03 12.65
CA LEU A 131 4.33 8.85 11.88
C LEU A 131 5.50 9.36 12.73
N ASP A 132 5.20 9.93 13.90
CA ASP A 132 6.21 10.44 14.84
C ASP A 132 7.16 9.31 15.28
N ALA A 133 6.62 8.15 15.64
CA ALA A 133 7.42 6.99 16.04
C ALA A 133 8.30 6.45 14.90
N MET A 134 7.82 6.46 13.65
CA MET A 134 8.64 6.10 12.49
C MET A 134 9.83 7.03 12.31
N PHE A 135 9.62 8.34 12.46
CA PHE A 135 10.71 9.32 12.35
C PHE A 135 11.68 9.26 13.54
N ASP A 136 11.17 9.19 14.78
CA ASP A 136 11.99 9.15 15.99
C ASP A 136 12.91 7.93 16.03
N MET A 137 12.39 6.78 15.64
CA MET A 137 13.11 5.50 15.70
C MET A 137 13.79 5.13 14.38
N ASN A 138 13.49 5.85 13.29
CA ASN A 138 13.88 5.50 11.92
C ASN A 138 13.51 4.04 11.56
N ILE A 139 12.32 3.60 11.96
CA ILE A 139 11.80 2.24 11.76
C ILE A 139 10.47 2.32 11.01
N PHE A 140 10.33 1.49 9.98
CA PHE A 140 9.09 1.36 9.21
C PHE A 140 8.40 0.06 9.56
N PRO A 141 7.06 0.05 9.74
CA PRO A 141 6.32 -1.14 10.15
C PRO A 141 6.37 -2.23 9.08
N ASN A 142 6.55 -3.45 9.52
CA ASN A 142 6.30 -4.63 8.68
C ASN A 142 4.79 -4.97 8.68
N THR A 143 4.40 -5.97 7.87
CA THR A 143 2.99 -6.38 7.72
C THR A 143 2.37 -6.87 9.04
N GLN A 144 3.14 -7.53 9.90
CA GLN A 144 2.63 -8.01 11.19
C GLN A 144 2.42 -6.84 12.17
N GLN A 145 3.35 -5.88 12.19
CA GLN A 145 3.26 -4.69 13.02
C GLN A 145 2.08 -3.80 12.60
N SER A 146 1.89 -3.56 11.30
CA SER A 146 0.74 -2.78 10.81
C SER A 146 -0.60 -3.45 11.12
N ALA A 147 -0.69 -4.77 11.01
CA ALA A 147 -1.87 -5.52 11.39
C ALA A 147 -2.16 -5.44 12.91
N ARG A 148 -1.11 -5.46 13.76
CA ARG A 148 -1.24 -5.26 15.22
C ARG A 148 -1.72 -3.86 15.55
N LEU A 149 -1.13 -2.80 14.96
CA LEU A 149 -1.58 -1.42 15.13
C LEU A 149 -3.07 -1.28 14.83
N LYS A 150 -3.53 -1.84 13.70
CA LYS A 150 -4.93 -1.85 13.32
C LYS A 150 -5.82 -2.61 14.32
N ALA A 151 -5.37 -3.74 14.86
CA ALA A 151 -6.11 -4.52 15.84
C ALA A 151 -6.31 -3.72 17.13
N PHE A 152 -5.24 -3.15 17.70
CA PHE A 152 -5.29 -2.33 18.92
C PHE A 152 -6.12 -1.05 18.72
N SER A 153 -6.05 -0.40 17.56
CA SER A 153 -6.90 0.74 17.22
C SER A 153 -8.39 0.36 17.21
N ARG A 154 -8.74 -0.81 16.67
CA ARG A 154 -10.14 -1.30 16.66
C ARG A 154 -10.69 -1.58 18.06
N GLU A 155 -9.83 -1.96 18.99
CA GLU A 155 -10.16 -2.19 20.40
C GLU A 155 -10.15 -0.90 21.23
N ASN A 156 -9.80 0.25 20.63
CA ASN A 156 -9.59 1.55 21.29
C ASN A 156 -8.58 1.47 22.44
N THR A 157 -7.57 0.61 22.31
CA THR A 157 -6.52 0.38 23.31
C THR A 157 -5.16 0.91 22.85
N LEU A 158 -5.08 1.49 21.64
CA LEU A 158 -3.84 2.01 21.10
C LEU A 158 -3.52 3.38 21.71
N ASP A 159 -2.35 3.48 22.33
CA ASP A 159 -1.76 4.73 22.81
C ASP A 159 -0.38 4.96 22.19
N GLN A 160 0.21 6.12 22.45
CA GLN A 160 1.52 6.49 21.90
C GLN A 160 2.64 5.52 22.32
N ASN A 161 2.60 4.98 23.53
CA ASN A 161 3.58 4.01 24.01
C ASN A 161 3.36 2.65 23.32
N GLY A 162 2.12 2.21 23.20
CA GLY A 162 1.76 0.99 22.48
C GLY A 162 2.19 1.01 21.01
N VAL A 163 2.10 2.17 20.33
CA VAL A 163 2.65 2.34 18.99
C VAL A 163 4.16 2.09 18.97
N ARG A 164 4.91 2.69 19.89
CA ARG A 164 6.36 2.51 19.99
C ARG A 164 6.73 1.06 20.30
N ASP A 165 6.04 0.42 21.22
CA ASP A 165 6.27 -0.99 21.59
C ASP A 165 6.00 -1.93 20.43
N ILE A 166 4.95 -1.68 19.63
CA ILE A 166 4.64 -2.48 18.44
C ILE A 166 5.68 -2.30 17.35
N LEU A 167 6.19 -1.08 17.17
CA LEU A 167 7.20 -0.76 16.15
C LEU A 167 8.61 -1.21 16.54
N MET A 168 8.89 -1.37 17.84
CA MET A 168 10.18 -1.92 18.26
C MET A 168 10.44 -3.30 17.62
N PRO A 169 11.67 -3.54 17.13
CA PRO A 169 12.00 -4.86 16.60
C PRO A 169 11.84 -5.90 17.71
N ASP A 170 11.04 -6.93 17.47
CA ASP A 170 10.98 -8.09 18.35
C ASP A 170 12.37 -8.73 18.44
N LEU A 171 13.11 -8.41 19.47
CA LEU A 171 14.43 -9.02 19.74
C LEU A 171 14.31 -10.56 19.88
N ALA A 172 13.11 -11.06 20.16
CA ALA A 172 12.79 -12.48 20.22
C ALA A 172 12.49 -13.10 18.83
N ALA A 173 11.90 -12.34 17.90
CA ALA A 173 11.57 -12.84 16.56
C ALA A 173 12.83 -13.10 15.69
N ASN A 174 13.95 -12.47 16.04
CA ASN A 174 15.23 -12.69 15.35
C ASN A 174 15.93 -14.02 15.73
N LYS A 175 15.34 -14.83 16.59
CA LYS A 175 15.93 -16.11 17.03
C LYS A 175 15.54 -17.33 16.18
N SER A 176 14.55 -17.23 15.32
CA SER A 176 14.25 -18.32 14.38
C SER A 176 15.04 -18.14 13.07
N ARG A 177 16.34 -18.43 13.11
CA ARG A 177 17.11 -18.60 11.87
C ARG A 177 16.59 -19.83 11.15
N LYS A 178 15.80 -19.62 10.10
CA LYS A 178 15.40 -20.71 9.21
C LYS A 178 16.56 -20.97 8.22
N VAL A 179 17.23 -22.07 8.37
CA VAL A 179 18.24 -22.53 7.38
C VAL A 179 17.54 -23.51 6.45
N THR A 180 17.51 -23.18 5.17
CA THR A 180 16.93 -24.04 4.14
C THR A 180 18.07 -24.58 3.26
N PHE A 181 18.19 -25.88 3.17
CA PHE A 181 19.09 -26.54 2.26
C PHE A 181 18.37 -26.82 0.95
N LYS A 182 19.08 -26.69 -0.19
CA LYS A 182 18.55 -27.12 -1.49
C LYS A 182 18.55 -28.65 -1.52
N ALA A 183 17.51 -29.26 -2.10
CA ALA A 183 17.38 -30.70 -2.23
C ALA A 183 18.63 -31.32 -2.86
N ASP A 184 19.11 -30.76 -3.96
CA ASP A 184 20.31 -31.21 -4.67
C ASP A 184 21.57 -31.34 -3.78
N LYS A 185 21.67 -30.53 -2.72
CA LYS A 185 22.79 -30.61 -1.75
C LYS A 185 22.58 -31.65 -0.68
N LEU A 186 21.34 -31.99 -0.36
CA LEU A 186 21.01 -33.03 0.60
C LEU A 186 21.12 -34.42 -0.03
N ASP A 187 20.76 -34.53 -1.31
CA ASP A 187 20.83 -35.78 -2.10
C ASP A 187 22.27 -36.33 -2.25
N GLU A 188 23.30 -35.47 -2.10
CA GLU A 188 24.72 -35.90 -2.04
C GLU A 188 25.06 -36.71 -0.76
N TYR A 189 24.27 -36.56 0.32
CA TYR A 189 24.54 -37.13 1.64
C TYR A 189 23.48 -38.12 2.11
N PHE A 190 22.24 -38.02 1.57
CA PHE A 190 21.10 -38.81 1.99
C PHE A 190 20.38 -39.41 0.79
N ASP A 191 20.23 -40.74 0.81
CA ASP A 191 19.45 -41.48 -0.19
C ASP A 191 17.94 -41.27 0.01
N GLU A 192 17.12 -41.59 -0.98
CA GLU A 192 15.64 -41.51 -0.96
C GLU A 192 14.95 -42.25 0.22
N LYS A 193 15.70 -43.06 0.95
CA LYS A 193 15.20 -43.79 2.12
C LYS A 193 15.08 -42.91 3.38
N TYR A 194 15.72 -41.74 3.39
CA TYR A 194 15.71 -40.86 4.56
C TYR A 194 14.53 -39.89 4.46
N THR A 195 13.71 -39.86 5.51
CA THR A 195 12.63 -38.88 5.61
C THR A 195 13.16 -37.52 6.10
N GLU A 196 12.42 -36.43 5.87
CA GLU A 196 12.81 -35.08 6.34
C GLU A 196 13.07 -35.05 7.85
N GLU A 197 12.32 -35.84 8.65
CA GLU A 197 12.51 -35.94 10.09
C GLU A 197 13.85 -36.62 10.43
N MET A 198 14.17 -37.72 9.76
CA MET A 198 15.45 -38.43 9.97
C MET A 198 16.66 -37.56 9.59
N ILE A 199 16.55 -36.81 8.50
CA ILE A 199 17.61 -35.87 8.06
C ILE A 199 17.81 -34.78 9.10
N THR A 200 16.72 -34.24 9.62
CA THR A 200 16.75 -33.19 10.64
C THR A 200 17.40 -33.69 11.93
N ASP A 201 17.08 -34.89 12.39
CA ASP A 201 17.65 -35.48 13.59
C ASP A 201 19.18 -35.73 13.43
N ILE A 202 19.60 -36.26 12.31
CA ILE A 202 21.03 -36.47 12.02
C ILE A 202 21.80 -35.15 12.01
N ILE A 203 21.22 -34.09 11.37
CA ILE A 203 21.86 -32.76 11.34
C ILE A 203 21.95 -32.18 12.76
N VAL A 204 20.92 -32.31 13.56
CA VAL A 204 20.91 -31.83 14.97
C VAL A 204 21.95 -32.56 15.80
N ASP A 205 22.07 -33.88 15.64
CA ASP A 205 23.07 -34.70 16.36
C ASP A 205 24.52 -34.30 15.97
N LEU A 206 24.78 -34.11 14.67
CA LEU A 206 26.09 -33.64 14.19
C LEU A 206 26.43 -32.24 14.74
N LEU A 207 25.44 -31.33 14.81
CA LEU A 207 25.62 -30.00 15.41
C LEU A 207 25.88 -30.06 16.91
N ASN A 208 25.25 -30.99 17.62
CA ASN A 208 25.46 -31.20 19.03
C ASN A 208 26.88 -31.76 19.31
N GLU A 209 27.37 -32.70 18.47
CA GLU A 209 28.74 -33.19 18.56
C GLU A 209 29.76 -32.11 18.24
N TRP A 210 29.52 -31.29 17.20
CA TRP A 210 30.38 -30.16 16.84
C TRP A 210 30.50 -29.15 17.99
N LYS A 211 29.39 -28.84 18.63
CA LYS A 211 29.36 -27.93 19.79
C LYS A 211 30.13 -28.48 21.02
N LYS A 212 30.23 -29.80 21.18
CA LYS A 212 30.98 -30.40 22.27
C LYS A 212 32.49 -30.41 22.03
N ARG A 213 32.92 -30.29 20.75
CA ARG A 213 34.33 -30.30 20.35
C ARG A 213 34.98 -28.90 20.29
N GLY A 214 34.19 -27.83 20.29
CA GLY A 214 34.65 -26.42 20.33
C GLY A 214 34.41 -25.80 21.68
#